data_905a6de8c8dc65950372da668b19703a
#
_entry.id   905a6de8c8dc65950372da668b19703a
#
_cell.length_a   1.000
_cell.length_b   1.000
_cell.length_c   1.000
_cell.angle_alpha   90.00
_cell.angle_beta   90.00
_cell.angle_gamma   90.00
#
_symmetry.space_group_name_H-M   'P 1'
#
loop_
_entity.id
_entity.type
_entity.pdbx_description
1 polymer ?
#
loop_
_entity_poly.entity_id
_entity_poly.type
_entity_poly.pdbx_seq_one_letter_code
_entity_poly.pdbx_strand_id
1 'polypeptide(L)'
;VQPKPWQPNSPATWFATLDGAFETYWISDGLEWEGRADLLATLEDRGAVTVFQTPRQTIGLRPARFEGGEVRVSAVRSPIGNPFETTISAVGLDPAGVERALASVPLTFEAGAAEVETAMVLPPELRNRITRFEITGTRSAGAVTLTDDALRRREVALIAGRDDRAGLDLLSPLYYLREALEPTADIIDGTIDDILLANPDVIVLADVATLAEAEAIAAWVEKGGMLLRFAGPRLAASDQGRSADDPLLPVRLRSGGRSV
;
A
#
# COMPACT_ATOMS: atom_id res chain seq x y z
N VAL A 1 -5.88 9.08 25.73
CA VAL A 1 -4.87 9.97 25.14
C VAL A 1 -4.62 9.48 23.73
N GLN A 2 -5.05 10.24 22.72
CA GLN A 2 -4.69 9.91 21.34
C GLN A 2 -3.24 10.35 21.12
N PRO A 3 -2.34 9.47 20.64
CA PRO A 3 -1.02 9.88 20.23
C PRO A 3 -1.18 10.85 19.05
N LYS A 4 -0.74 12.07 19.22
CA LYS A 4 -0.60 13.01 18.10
C LYS A 4 0.80 12.85 17.54
N PRO A 5 0.98 12.94 16.20
CA PRO A 5 2.31 13.09 15.64
C PRO A 5 2.96 14.28 16.34
N TRP A 6 4.19 14.11 16.77
CA TRP A 6 4.91 15.20 17.38
C TRP A 6 5.13 16.30 16.33
N GLN A 7 4.33 17.34 16.41
CA GLN A 7 4.60 18.58 15.71
C GLN A 7 5.15 19.52 16.77
N PRO A 8 6.40 19.97 16.66
CA PRO A 8 6.87 21.04 17.50
C PRO A 8 5.92 22.22 17.26
N ASN A 9 5.20 22.63 18.28
CA ASN A 9 4.57 23.96 18.26
C ASN A 9 5.67 24.93 17.89
N SER A 10 5.39 25.85 16.95
CA SER A 10 6.40 26.80 16.51
C SER A 10 7.17 27.33 17.72
N PRO A 11 8.48 27.08 17.81
CA PRO A 11 9.25 27.54 18.98
C PRO A 11 9.09 29.02 19.21
N ALA A 12 8.88 29.80 18.15
CA ALA A 12 8.67 31.24 18.18
C ALA A 12 7.54 31.68 19.11
N THR A 13 6.42 30.94 19.17
CA THR A 13 5.30 31.29 20.07
C THR A 13 5.61 31.06 21.54
N TRP A 14 6.38 30.01 21.83
CA TRP A 14 6.81 29.75 23.20
C TRP A 14 7.90 30.73 23.65
N PHE A 15 8.90 31.02 22.79
CA PHE A 15 9.96 31.97 23.07
C PHE A 15 9.45 33.39 23.31
N ALA A 16 8.38 33.80 22.66
CA ALA A 16 7.75 35.10 22.88
C ALA A 16 7.22 35.28 24.32
N THR A 17 7.07 34.18 25.07
CA THR A 17 6.62 34.23 26.48
C THR A 17 7.76 34.23 27.50
N LEU A 18 9.02 34.09 27.03
CA LEU A 18 10.19 34.06 27.90
C LEU A 18 10.95 35.38 27.85
N ASP A 19 11.08 36.04 29.00
CA ASP A 19 11.84 37.28 29.16
C ASP A 19 13.23 37.03 29.77
N GLY A 20 14.21 37.83 29.35
CA GLY A 20 15.55 37.86 29.91
C GLY A 20 16.50 36.80 29.35
N ALA A 21 17.69 36.74 29.93
CA ALA A 21 18.71 35.71 29.64
C ALA A 21 18.46 34.47 30.50
N PHE A 22 18.68 33.30 29.92
CA PHE A 22 18.53 32.03 30.63
C PHE A 22 19.51 30.96 30.05
N GLU A 23 19.79 29.94 30.85
CA GLU A 23 20.56 28.80 30.44
C GLU A 23 19.61 27.68 29.97
N THR A 24 19.96 27.03 28.84
CA THR A 24 19.13 26.00 28.24
C THR A 24 19.78 24.62 28.33
N TYR A 25 19.04 23.66 28.81
CA TYR A 25 19.37 22.25 28.76
C TYR A 25 18.42 21.53 27.79
N TRP A 26 18.93 21.25 26.57
CA TRP A 26 18.14 20.64 25.51
C TRP A 26 18.32 19.12 25.50
N ILE A 27 17.28 18.37 25.84
CA ILE A 27 17.25 16.92 25.68
C ILE A 27 16.76 16.63 24.27
N SER A 28 17.70 16.23 23.39
CA SER A 28 17.44 16.00 21.97
C SER A 28 17.22 14.51 21.68
N ASP A 29 16.23 14.21 20.82
CA ASP A 29 16.00 12.88 20.25
C ASP A 29 17.02 12.54 19.14
N GLY A 30 17.82 13.51 18.69
CA GLY A 30 18.81 13.34 17.63
C GLY A 30 18.22 13.39 16.20
N LEU A 31 16.92 13.64 16.06
CA LEU A 31 16.29 13.75 14.75
C LEU A 31 16.47 15.15 14.16
N GLU A 32 16.72 15.20 12.87
CA GLU A 32 16.75 16.46 12.13
C GLU A 32 15.33 16.86 11.72
N TRP A 33 14.99 18.14 11.86
CA TRP A 33 13.72 18.69 11.44
C TRP A 33 13.88 20.17 11.01
N GLU A 34 12.98 20.63 10.18
CA GLU A 34 13.00 22.00 9.67
C GLU A 34 12.86 23.02 10.80
N GLY A 35 13.81 23.97 10.87
CA GLY A 35 13.87 24.98 11.92
C GLY A 35 14.67 24.60 13.17
N ARG A 36 15.30 23.41 13.23
CA ARG A 36 16.14 23.01 14.36
C ARG A 36 17.34 23.93 14.57
N ALA A 37 18.01 24.31 13.48
CA ALA A 37 19.15 25.23 13.54
C ALA A 37 18.73 26.62 13.99
N ASP A 38 17.59 27.11 13.50
CA ASP A 38 17.04 28.42 13.88
C ASP A 38 16.65 28.44 15.35
N LEU A 39 16.08 27.35 15.86
CA LEU A 39 15.78 27.19 17.27
C LEU A 39 17.06 27.25 18.11
N LEU A 40 18.11 26.52 17.72
CA LEU A 40 19.39 26.56 18.44
C LEU A 40 19.95 27.98 18.47
N ALA A 41 20.03 28.67 17.35
CA ALA A 41 20.52 30.03 17.27
C ALA A 41 19.71 31.00 18.19
N THR A 42 18.37 30.87 18.18
CA THR A 42 17.50 31.66 19.05
C THR A 42 17.74 31.40 20.53
N LEU A 43 18.07 30.14 20.91
CA LEU A 43 18.41 29.79 22.29
C LEU A 43 19.78 30.34 22.69
N GLU A 44 20.77 30.25 21.80
CA GLU A 44 22.13 30.77 22.02
C GLU A 44 22.16 32.27 22.19
N ASP A 45 21.28 33.01 21.49
CA ASP A 45 21.10 34.47 21.67
C ASP A 45 20.61 34.83 23.07
N ARG A 46 20.01 33.89 23.80
CA ARG A 46 19.49 34.11 25.16
C ARG A 46 20.43 33.64 26.27
N GLY A 47 21.40 32.81 25.95
CA GLY A 47 22.40 32.30 26.90
C GLY A 47 23.03 30.98 26.50
N ALA A 48 23.73 30.33 27.43
CA ALA A 48 24.40 29.07 27.16
C ALA A 48 23.40 27.95 26.86
N VAL A 49 23.71 27.15 25.85
CA VAL A 49 22.90 25.97 25.46
C VAL A 49 23.75 24.69 25.64
N THR A 50 23.23 23.77 26.43
CA THR A 50 23.84 22.44 26.57
C THR A 50 22.89 21.39 25.96
N VAL A 51 23.36 20.69 24.92
CA VAL A 51 22.56 19.64 24.25
C VAL A 51 22.94 18.28 24.77
N PHE A 52 21.93 17.55 25.29
CA PHE A 52 22.04 16.15 25.68
C PHE A 52 21.41 15.28 24.61
N GLN A 53 22.20 14.47 23.95
CA GLN A 53 21.73 13.56 22.91
C GLN A 53 22.10 12.12 23.28
N THR A 54 21.15 11.20 23.08
CA THR A 54 21.40 9.78 23.28
C THR A 54 22.38 9.26 22.22
N PRO A 55 23.36 8.42 22.61
CA PRO A 55 24.21 7.73 21.64
C PRO A 55 23.49 6.57 20.94
N ARG A 56 22.27 6.22 21.36
CA ARG A 56 21.46 5.20 20.70
C ARG A 56 21.07 5.63 19.31
N GLN A 57 21.30 4.75 18.34
CA GLN A 57 20.77 4.95 17.00
C GLN A 57 19.25 4.81 17.00
N THR A 58 18.59 5.77 16.42
CA THR A 58 17.19 5.69 16.04
C THR A 58 17.12 5.23 14.60
N ILE A 59 16.39 4.17 14.35
CA ILE A 59 16.24 3.58 13.02
C ILE A 59 14.76 3.57 12.69
N GLY A 60 14.43 3.99 11.47
CA GLY A 60 13.07 3.98 10.95
C GLY A 60 12.98 3.25 9.62
N LEU A 61 11.84 2.64 9.34
CA LEU A 61 11.49 2.07 8.05
C LEU A 61 10.61 3.05 7.27
N ARG A 62 10.88 3.18 5.97
CA ARG A 62 9.95 3.79 5.03
C ARG A 62 8.89 2.76 4.58
N PRO A 63 7.74 3.21 4.05
CA PRO A 63 6.77 2.30 3.44
C PRO A 63 7.44 1.41 2.40
N ALA A 64 7.17 0.11 2.48
CA ALA A 64 7.67 -0.86 1.52
C ALA A 64 7.01 -0.68 0.15
N ARG A 65 7.74 -0.97 -0.94
CA ARG A 65 7.26 -0.88 -2.31
C ARG A 65 7.48 -2.19 -3.03
N PHE A 66 6.62 -2.49 -4.00
CA PHE A 66 6.80 -3.64 -4.89
C PHE A 66 7.17 -3.12 -6.27
N GLU A 67 8.39 -3.40 -6.69
CA GLU A 67 8.95 -2.93 -7.95
C GLU A 67 9.82 -4.02 -8.57
N GLY A 68 9.65 -4.28 -9.85
CA GLY A 68 10.49 -5.24 -10.60
C GLY A 68 10.40 -6.69 -10.09
N GLY A 69 9.29 -7.10 -9.47
CA GLY A 69 9.14 -8.45 -8.91
C GLY A 69 9.70 -8.62 -7.49
N GLU A 70 10.22 -7.56 -6.89
CA GLU A 70 10.83 -7.56 -5.57
C GLU A 70 10.13 -6.60 -4.62
N VAL A 71 10.09 -6.96 -3.34
CA VAL A 71 9.67 -6.03 -2.28
C VAL A 71 10.90 -5.25 -1.81
N ARG A 72 10.87 -3.93 -2.00
CA ARG A 72 11.92 -3.00 -1.60
C ARG A 72 11.56 -2.34 -0.29
N VAL A 73 12.48 -2.40 0.67
CA VAL A 73 12.32 -1.78 1.98
C VAL A 73 13.50 -0.88 2.26
N SER A 74 13.24 0.39 2.51
CA SER A 74 14.26 1.38 2.85
C SER A 74 14.24 1.65 4.35
N ALA A 75 15.41 1.73 4.95
CA ALA A 75 15.59 2.15 6.33
C ALA A 75 16.45 3.40 6.42
N VAL A 76 16.13 4.25 7.37
CA VAL A 76 16.87 5.47 7.68
C VAL A 76 17.37 5.42 9.11
N ARG A 77 18.52 6.05 9.40
CA ARG A 77 19.07 6.12 10.75
C ARG A 77 19.55 7.51 11.15
N SER A 78 19.53 7.76 12.45
CA SER A 78 20.14 8.92 13.10
C SER A 78 20.68 8.51 14.48
N PRO A 79 21.85 9.01 14.94
CA PRO A 79 22.83 9.75 14.16
C PRO A 79 23.53 8.88 13.11
N ILE A 80 24.06 9.52 12.09
CA ILE A 80 24.94 8.88 11.11
C ILE A 80 26.29 8.58 11.78
N GLY A 81 26.81 7.38 11.58
CA GLY A 81 28.04 6.98 12.27
C GLY A 81 28.71 5.76 11.66
N ASN A 82 29.28 4.92 12.51
CA ASN A 82 29.96 3.68 12.15
C ASN A 82 29.04 2.72 11.36
N PRO A 83 29.61 1.73 10.65
CA PRO A 83 28.82 0.68 10.04
C PRO A 83 27.90 0.02 11.06
N PHE A 84 26.68 -0.30 10.64
CA PHE A 84 25.71 -0.92 11.52
C PHE A 84 24.90 -1.96 10.75
N GLU A 85 24.83 -3.16 11.30
CA GLU A 85 24.09 -4.28 10.73
C GLU A 85 22.83 -4.56 11.55
N THR A 86 21.75 -4.85 10.85
CA THR A 86 20.47 -5.26 11.45
C THR A 86 19.75 -6.21 10.49
N THR A 87 18.58 -6.64 10.87
CA THR A 87 17.73 -7.53 10.04
C THR A 87 16.35 -6.94 9.92
N ILE A 88 15.80 -6.92 8.72
CA ILE A 88 14.39 -6.64 8.47
C ILE A 88 13.66 -7.96 8.39
N SER A 89 12.60 -8.11 9.18
CA SER A 89 11.68 -9.25 9.15
C SER A 89 10.36 -8.84 8.52
N ALA A 90 9.92 -9.63 7.54
CA ALA A 90 8.57 -9.60 7.00
C ALA A 90 7.67 -10.46 7.89
N VAL A 91 6.76 -9.86 8.60
CA VAL A 91 5.87 -10.53 9.56
C VAL A 91 4.47 -10.62 8.99
N GLY A 92 3.84 -11.75 9.17
CA GLY A 92 2.47 -11.99 8.69
C GLY A 92 1.88 -13.28 9.24
N LEU A 93 0.72 -13.64 8.73
CA LEU A 93 0.00 -14.83 9.16
C LEU A 93 0.46 -16.06 8.37
N ASP A 94 0.85 -17.11 9.07
CA ASP A 94 1.09 -18.42 8.44
C ASP A 94 -0.23 -19.10 8.00
N PRO A 95 -0.18 -20.27 7.32
CA PRO A 95 -1.39 -20.97 6.93
C PRO A 95 -2.32 -21.37 8.08
N ALA A 96 -1.80 -21.45 9.31
CA ALA A 96 -2.57 -21.74 10.51
C ALA A 96 -3.16 -20.48 11.17
N GLY A 97 -2.94 -19.29 10.59
CA GLY A 97 -3.39 -18.01 11.14
C GLY A 97 -2.52 -17.49 12.30
N VAL A 98 -1.34 -18.06 12.50
CA VAL A 98 -0.41 -17.62 13.55
C VAL A 98 0.55 -16.58 12.99
N GLU A 99 0.68 -15.47 13.70
CA GLU A 99 1.62 -14.41 13.34
C GLU A 99 3.06 -14.84 13.59
N ARG A 100 3.91 -14.73 12.56
CA ARG A 100 5.35 -15.00 12.64
C ARG A 100 6.14 -14.29 11.54
N ALA A 101 7.46 -14.30 11.66
CA ALA A 101 8.34 -13.89 10.57
C ALA A 101 8.25 -14.91 9.42
N LEU A 102 7.79 -14.45 8.25
CA LEU A 102 7.66 -15.24 7.04
C LEU A 102 8.95 -15.20 6.20
N ALA A 103 9.69 -14.10 6.28
CA ALA A 103 10.98 -13.91 5.65
C ALA A 103 11.81 -12.90 6.43
N SER A 104 13.13 -12.93 6.21
CA SER A 104 14.05 -11.97 6.81
C SER A 104 15.21 -11.69 5.86
N VAL A 105 15.71 -10.45 5.86
CA VAL A 105 16.86 -10.02 5.07
C VAL A 105 17.80 -9.18 5.91
N PRO A 106 19.12 -9.38 5.80
CA PRO A 106 20.08 -8.51 6.44
C PRO A 106 20.06 -7.11 5.82
N LEU A 107 20.35 -6.11 6.63
CA LEU A 107 20.43 -4.72 6.25
C LEU A 107 21.71 -4.13 6.85
N THR A 108 22.57 -3.59 6.00
CA THR A 108 23.84 -3.03 6.41
C THR A 108 23.92 -1.55 6.05
N PHE A 109 24.03 -0.71 7.05
CA PHE A 109 24.41 0.69 6.86
C PHE A 109 25.91 0.81 6.81
N GLU A 110 26.45 1.25 5.71
CA GLU A 110 27.87 1.61 5.59
C GLU A 110 28.21 2.82 6.48
N ALA A 111 29.51 3.02 6.74
CA ALA A 111 29.95 4.19 7.47
C ALA A 111 29.50 5.47 6.74
N GLY A 112 28.89 6.39 7.46
CA GLY A 112 28.41 7.65 6.90
C GLY A 112 27.08 7.56 6.12
N ALA A 113 26.49 6.37 5.94
CA ALA A 113 25.20 6.21 5.30
C ALA A 113 24.06 6.54 6.27
N ALA A 114 23.14 7.42 5.87
CA ALA A 114 21.93 7.77 6.60
C ALA A 114 20.74 6.89 6.18
N GLU A 115 20.77 6.36 4.96
CA GLU A 115 19.69 5.57 4.36
C GLU A 115 20.28 4.36 3.63
N VAL A 116 19.56 3.26 3.66
CA VAL A 116 19.90 2.04 2.93
C VAL A 116 18.61 1.36 2.48
N GLU A 117 18.64 0.76 1.30
CA GLU A 117 17.56 -0.02 0.75
C GLU A 117 17.99 -1.48 0.59
N THR A 118 17.08 -2.39 0.87
CA THR A 118 17.24 -3.82 0.61
C THR A 118 16.03 -4.36 -0.13
N ALA A 119 16.22 -5.48 -0.83
CA ALA A 119 15.17 -6.12 -1.60
C ALA A 119 14.94 -7.56 -1.11
N MET A 120 13.69 -7.99 -1.13
CA MET A 120 13.27 -9.36 -0.86
C MET A 120 12.52 -9.91 -2.08
N VAL A 121 12.99 -11.04 -2.60
CA VAL A 121 12.23 -11.83 -3.58
C VAL A 121 11.31 -12.77 -2.81
N LEU A 122 10.03 -12.54 -2.91
CA LEU A 122 9.01 -13.30 -2.16
C LEU A 122 7.97 -13.88 -3.12
N PRO A 123 7.67 -15.18 -3.01
CA PRO A 123 6.53 -15.76 -3.70
C PRO A 123 5.23 -14.99 -3.38
N PRO A 124 4.29 -14.88 -4.34
CA PRO A 124 3.03 -14.14 -4.16
C PRO A 124 2.26 -14.59 -2.90
N GLU A 125 2.25 -15.89 -2.62
CA GLU A 125 1.52 -16.49 -1.50
C GLU A 125 2.07 -16.03 -0.14
N LEU A 126 3.38 -15.82 -0.04
CA LEU A 126 3.98 -15.27 1.17
C LEU A 126 3.79 -13.76 1.24
N ARG A 127 3.98 -13.06 0.12
CA ARG A 127 3.84 -11.60 0.04
C ARG A 127 2.44 -11.13 0.44
N ASN A 128 1.39 -11.82 -0.02
CA ASN A 128 -0.01 -11.50 0.30
C ASN A 128 -0.37 -11.69 1.78
N ARG A 129 0.46 -12.43 2.53
CA ARG A 129 0.26 -12.69 3.96
C ARG A 129 1.02 -11.74 4.86
N ILE A 130 1.94 -10.93 4.32
CA ILE A 130 2.71 -9.98 5.12
C ILE A 130 1.78 -8.85 5.57
N THR A 131 1.81 -8.58 6.86
CA THR A 131 1.05 -7.49 7.48
C THR A 131 1.94 -6.30 7.84
N ARG A 132 3.24 -6.55 8.06
CA ARG A 132 4.22 -5.50 8.36
C ARG A 132 5.65 -5.94 8.08
N PHE A 133 6.52 -4.96 7.95
CA PHE A 133 7.96 -5.14 8.07
C PHE A 133 8.43 -4.51 9.38
N GLU A 134 9.40 -5.14 10.03
CA GLU A 134 9.96 -4.64 11.28
C GLU A 134 11.48 -4.87 11.35
N ILE A 135 12.17 -3.96 12.04
CA ILE A 135 13.57 -4.14 12.36
C ILE A 135 13.65 -5.06 13.58
N THR A 136 14.26 -6.22 13.39
CA THR A 136 14.36 -7.25 14.42
C THR A 136 15.01 -6.72 15.69
N GLY A 137 14.36 -6.93 16.83
CA GLY A 137 14.88 -6.53 18.14
C GLY A 137 14.72 -5.06 18.48
N THR A 138 14.17 -4.23 17.59
CA THR A 138 13.93 -2.81 17.85
C THR A 138 12.45 -2.57 18.18
N ARG A 139 12.19 -2.06 19.41
CA ARG A 139 10.84 -1.72 19.86
C ARG A 139 10.57 -0.22 19.70
N SER A 140 10.26 0.19 18.50
CA SER A 140 9.94 1.58 18.16
C SER A 140 8.88 1.59 17.07
N ALA A 141 7.96 2.54 17.11
CA ALA A 141 6.97 2.72 16.06
C ALA A 141 7.62 3.04 14.70
N GLY A 142 8.74 3.76 14.70
CA GLY A 142 9.50 4.05 13.47
C GLY A 142 10.19 2.82 12.89
N ALA A 143 10.46 1.78 13.68
CA ALA A 143 11.08 0.53 13.23
C ALA A 143 10.08 -0.46 12.61
N VAL A 144 8.84 -0.04 12.42
CA VAL A 144 7.77 -0.87 11.85
C VAL A 144 7.11 -0.08 10.72
N THR A 145 6.89 -0.74 9.60
CA THR A 145 6.03 -0.23 8.53
C THR A 145 4.96 -1.26 8.20
N LEU A 146 3.70 -0.81 8.19
CA LEU A 146 2.58 -1.66 7.84
C LEU A 146 2.52 -1.85 6.34
N THR A 147 2.08 -3.01 5.90
CA THR A 147 1.81 -3.25 4.50
C THR A 147 0.42 -2.73 4.15
N ASP A 148 0.32 -2.14 2.97
CA ASP A 148 -0.95 -1.78 2.35
C ASP A 148 -1.24 -2.69 1.15
N ASP A 149 -2.31 -2.38 0.47
CA ASP A 149 -2.74 -3.14 -0.72
C ASP A 149 -1.75 -3.04 -1.91
N ALA A 150 -0.83 -2.08 -1.89
CA ALA A 150 0.16 -1.93 -2.97
C ALA A 150 1.16 -3.10 -3.03
N LEU A 151 1.33 -3.85 -1.93
CA LEU A 151 2.15 -5.07 -1.91
C LEU A 151 1.40 -6.33 -2.32
N ARG A 152 0.08 -6.27 -2.40
CA ARG A 152 -0.77 -7.41 -2.78
C ARG A 152 -1.05 -7.37 -4.26
N ARG A 153 -0.84 -8.49 -4.93
CA ARG A 153 -1.43 -8.68 -6.25
C ARG A 153 -2.90 -9.03 -6.03
N ARG A 154 -3.78 -8.28 -6.68
CA ARG A 154 -5.22 -8.56 -6.65
C ARG A 154 -5.52 -9.73 -7.57
N GLU A 155 -6.37 -10.63 -7.11
CA GLU A 155 -6.95 -11.67 -7.94
C GLU A 155 -8.10 -11.07 -8.74
N VAL A 156 -7.92 -11.00 -10.07
CA VAL A 156 -8.86 -10.35 -10.98
C VAL A 156 -9.40 -11.36 -11.98
N ALA A 157 -10.68 -11.62 -11.92
CA ALA A 157 -11.35 -12.45 -12.92
C ALA A 157 -11.83 -11.59 -14.09
N LEU A 158 -11.54 -12.02 -15.33
CA LEU A 158 -11.93 -11.33 -16.55
C LEU A 158 -12.95 -12.15 -17.32
N ILE A 159 -14.15 -11.63 -17.51
CA ILE A 159 -15.24 -12.28 -18.21
C ILE A 159 -15.74 -11.40 -19.35
N ALA A 160 -15.68 -11.90 -20.58
CA ALA A 160 -16.29 -11.24 -21.75
C ALA A 160 -17.64 -11.86 -22.10
N GLY A 161 -18.52 -11.02 -22.62
CA GLY A 161 -19.68 -11.54 -23.38
C GLY A 161 -19.14 -12.39 -24.54
N ARG A 162 -19.70 -13.61 -24.73
CA ARG A 162 -19.25 -14.51 -25.82
C ARG A 162 -19.24 -13.78 -27.15
N ASP A 163 -18.08 -13.64 -27.74
CA ASP A 163 -17.92 -13.31 -29.16
C ASP A 163 -17.78 -14.63 -29.93
N ASP A 164 -18.73 -14.90 -30.84
CA ASP A 164 -18.66 -16.03 -31.78
C ASP A 164 -17.50 -15.87 -32.81
N ARG A 165 -16.66 -14.88 -32.67
CA ARG A 165 -15.45 -14.67 -33.46
C ARG A 165 -14.24 -15.37 -32.85
N ALA A 166 -14.37 -16.68 -32.69
CA ALA A 166 -13.23 -17.52 -32.32
C ALA A 166 -12.11 -17.36 -33.37
N GLY A 167 -10.99 -16.77 -32.99
CA GLY A 167 -9.80 -16.74 -33.83
C GLY A 167 -9.02 -15.42 -33.90
N LEU A 168 -9.49 -14.34 -33.29
CA LEU A 168 -8.78 -13.06 -33.30
C LEU A 168 -8.64 -12.55 -31.83
N ASP A 169 -7.70 -13.12 -31.10
CA ASP A 169 -7.43 -12.77 -29.69
C ASP A 169 -7.15 -11.27 -29.51
N LEU A 170 -6.48 -10.63 -30.48
CA LEU A 170 -6.20 -9.20 -30.48
C LEU A 170 -7.43 -8.29 -30.58
N LEU A 171 -8.58 -8.83 -31.03
CA LEU A 171 -9.85 -8.11 -31.08
C LEU A 171 -10.75 -8.41 -29.87
N SER A 172 -10.27 -9.23 -28.94
CA SER A 172 -10.98 -9.48 -27.70
C SER A 172 -11.07 -8.19 -26.87
N PRO A 173 -12.25 -7.83 -26.34
CA PRO A 173 -12.37 -6.68 -25.45
C PRO A 173 -11.50 -6.78 -24.20
N LEU A 174 -11.07 -7.99 -23.84
CA LEU A 174 -10.25 -8.25 -22.66
C LEU A 174 -8.75 -8.24 -22.93
N TYR A 175 -8.30 -8.28 -24.19
CA TYR A 175 -6.88 -8.38 -24.53
C TYR A 175 -6.05 -7.26 -23.89
N TYR A 176 -6.40 -6.01 -24.18
CA TYR A 176 -5.67 -4.87 -23.64
C TYR A 176 -5.81 -4.72 -22.13
N LEU A 177 -6.95 -5.14 -21.58
CA LEU A 177 -7.17 -5.13 -20.14
C LEU A 177 -6.29 -6.18 -19.45
N ARG A 178 -6.16 -7.35 -20.03
CA ARG A 178 -5.26 -8.41 -19.56
C ARG A 178 -3.81 -7.93 -19.57
N GLU A 179 -3.32 -7.45 -20.67
CA GLU A 179 -1.96 -6.92 -20.80
C GLU A 179 -1.66 -5.80 -19.78
N ALA A 180 -2.64 -4.94 -19.51
CA ALA A 180 -2.49 -3.85 -18.55
C ALA A 180 -2.48 -4.34 -17.09
N LEU A 181 -3.21 -5.40 -16.76
CA LEU A 181 -3.35 -5.91 -15.39
C LEU A 181 -2.29 -6.97 -15.03
N GLU A 182 -1.83 -7.76 -16.00
CA GLU A 182 -0.89 -8.87 -15.80
C GLU A 182 0.36 -8.50 -14.98
N PRO A 183 0.97 -7.30 -15.12
CA PRO A 183 2.09 -6.88 -14.29
C PRO A 183 1.75 -6.71 -12.80
N THR A 184 0.48 -6.41 -12.47
CA THR A 184 0.06 -5.97 -11.13
C THR A 184 -1.00 -6.85 -10.47
N ALA A 185 -1.66 -7.72 -11.24
CA ALA A 185 -2.72 -8.60 -10.77
C ALA A 185 -2.48 -10.06 -11.18
N ASP A 186 -3.09 -10.97 -10.44
CA ASP A 186 -3.17 -12.38 -10.80
C ASP A 186 -4.50 -12.60 -11.52
N ILE A 187 -4.43 -12.93 -12.82
CA ILE A 187 -5.62 -13.06 -13.66
C ILE A 187 -6.19 -14.45 -13.53
N ILE A 188 -7.49 -14.52 -13.22
CA ILE A 188 -8.25 -15.76 -13.13
C ILE A 188 -9.17 -15.87 -14.35
N ASP A 189 -9.07 -16.98 -15.07
CA ASP A 189 -9.96 -17.35 -16.16
C ASP A 189 -10.85 -18.54 -15.72
N GLY A 190 -12.06 -18.59 -16.22
CA GLY A 190 -12.97 -19.71 -15.95
C GLY A 190 -14.42 -19.35 -16.13
N THR A 191 -15.29 -20.31 -15.76
CA THR A 191 -16.74 -20.04 -15.65
C THR A 191 -17.02 -19.19 -14.42
N ILE A 192 -18.19 -18.54 -14.38
CA ILE A 192 -18.59 -17.73 -13.22
C ILE A 192 -18.58 -18.55 -11.94
N ASP A 193 -19.03 -19.81 -12.01
CA ASP A 193 -19.02 -20.71 -10.84
C ASP A 193 -17.61 -21.00 -10.34
N ASP A 194 -16.66 -21.29 -11.23
CA ASP A 194 -15.26 -21.53 -10.88
C ASP A 194 -14.61 -20.25 -10.27
N ILE A 195 -14.92 -19.10 -10.86
CA ILE A 195 -14.45 -17.79 -10.41
C ILE A 195 -14.97 -17.46 -9.02
N LEU A 196 -16.27 -17.65 -8.77
CA LEU A 196 -16.86 -17.42 -7.46
C LEU A 196 -16.33 -18.38 -6.40
N LEU A 197 -15.98 -19.61 -6.78
CA LEU A 197 -15.35 -20.57 -5.89
C LEU A 197 -13.92 -20.14 -5.52
N ALA A 198 -13.18 -19.57 -6.46
CA ALA A 198 -11.85 -18.99 -6.23
C ALA A 198 -11.89 -17.72 -5.36
N ASN A 199 -13.06 -17.08 -5.25
CA ASN A 199 -13.31 -15.89 -4.44
C ASN A 199 -12.33 -14.72 -4.73
N PRO A 200 -12.26 -14.23 -5.99
CA PRO A 200 -11.34 -13.16 -6.38
C PRO A 200 -11.65 -11.83 -5.67
N ASP A 201 -10.68 -10.91 -5.68
CA ASP A 201 -10.89 -9.54 -5.19
C ASP A 201 -11.77 -8.72 -6.13
N VAL A 202 -11.62 -8.95 -7.45
CA VAL A 202 -12.29 -8.17 -8.51
C VAL A 202 -12.83 -9.10 -9.58
N ILE A 203 -14.08 -8.90 -9.99
CA ILE A 203 -14.65 -9.50 -11.20
C ILE A 203 -14.91 -8.38 -12.22
N VAL A 204 -14.35 -8.53 -13.41
CA VAL A 204 -14.55 -7.61 -14.53
C VAL A 204 -15.43 -8.26 -15.57
N LEU A 205 -16.55 -7.62 -15.87
CA LEU A 205 -17.48 -8.02 -16.91
C LEU A 205 -17.39 -7.06 -18.11
N ALA A 206 -16.90 -7.54 -19.24
CA ALA A 206 -16.81 -6.75 -20.47
C ALA A 206 -17.96 -7.08 -21.42
N ASP A 207 -18.89 -6.15 -21.54
CA ASP A 207 -20.09 -6.22 -22.42
C ASP A 207 -20.94 -7.51 -22.24
N VAL A 208 -21.08 -7.96 -20.99
CA VAL A 208 -21.89 -9.11 -20.61
C VAL A 208 -23.34 -8.65 -20.43
N ALA A 209 -24.23 -9.07 -21.34
CA ALA A 209 -25.63 -8.67 -21.36
C ALA A 209 -26.49 -9.40 -20.34
N THR A 210 -26.22 -10.67 -20.09
CA THR A 210 -27.03 -11.54 -19.21
C THR A 210 -26.11 -12.28 -18.26
N LEU A 211 -26.42 -12.27 -16.99
CA LEU A 211 -25.75 -12.99 -15.93
C LEU A 211 -26.72 -14.07 -15.41
N ALA A 212 -26.40 -15.34 -15.64
CA ALA A 212 -27.20 -16.44 -15.12
C ALA A 212 -27.07 -16.54 -13.58
N GLU A 213 -25.88 -16.21 -13.07
CA GLU A 213 -25.51 -16.31 -11.66
C GLU A 213 -25.59 -14.94 -10.93
N ALA A 214 -26.52 -14.06 -11.33
CA ALA A 214 -26.61 -12.69 -10.80
C ALA A 214 -26.78 -12.64 -9.27
N GLU A 215 -27.55 -13.56 -8.68
CA GLU A 215 -27.73 -13.63 -7.22
C GLU A 215 -26.43 -14.02 -6.50
N ALA A 216 -25.66 -14.95 -7.06
CA ALA A 216 -24.38 -15.38 -6.48
C ALA A 216 -23.32 -14.27 -6.55
N ILE A 217 -23.30 -13.52 -7.67
CA ILE A 217 -22.40 -12.35 -7.81
C ILE A 217 -22.83 -11.25 -6.84
N ALA A 218 -24.13 -10.99 -6.67
CA ALA A 218 -24.63 -10.02 -5.71
C ALA A 218 -24.19 -10.37 -4.27
N ALA A 219 -24.36 -11.64 -3.88
CA ALA A 219 -23.92 -12.11 -2.58
C ALA A 219 -22.39 -12.01 -2.38
N TRP A 220 -21.59 -12.19 -3.45
CA TRP A 220 -20.14 -11.99 -3.40
C TRP A 220 -19.80 -10.50 -3.26
N VAL A 221 -20.50 -9.59 -3.94
CA VAL A 221 -20.33 -8.13 -3.77
C VAL A 221 -20.68 -7.69 -2.35
N GLU A 222 -21.78 -8.21 -1.77
CA GLU A 222 -22.16 -7.91 -0.38
C GLU A 222 -21.10 -8.36 0.65
N LYS A 223 -20.33 -9.37 0.33
CA LYS A 223 -19.18 -9.84 1.14
C LYS A 223 -17.91 -9.02 0.96
N GLY A 224 -17.93 -7.98 0.11
CA GLY A 224 -16.83 -7.06 -0.12
C GLY A 224 -16.08 -7.25 -1.44
N GLY A 225 -16.52 -8.11 -2.34
CA GLY A 225 -16.00 -8.24 -3.68
C GLY A 225 -16.28 -7.00 -4.54
N MET A 226 -15.36 -6.67 -5.44
CA MET A 226 -15.51 -5.53 -6.35
C MET A 226 -15.96 -5.99 -7.74
N LEU A 227 -17.16 -5.59 -8.16
CA LEU A 227 -17.66 -5.83 -9.52
C LEU A 227 -17.43 -4.60 -10.40
N LEU A 228 -16.70 -4.77 -11.51
CA LEU A 228 -16.50 -3.75 -12.54
C LEU A 228 -17.19 -4.19 -13.83
N ARG A 229 -18.13 -3.38 -14.33
CA ARG A 229 -18.87 -3.66 -15.59
C ARG A 229 -18.54 -2.62 -16.65
N PHE A 230 -18.00 -3.08 -17.76
CA PHE A 230 -17.84 -2.24 -18.96
C PHE A 230 -19.07 -2.40 -19.85
N ALA A 231 -19.74 -1.28 -20.08
CA ALA A 231 -20.89 -1.25 -20.97
C ALA A 231 -20.42 -1.21 -22.43
N GLY A 232 -20.91 -2.16 -23.21
CA GLY A 232 -20.75 -2.21 -24.65
C GLY A 232 -22.11 -2.32 -25.35
N PRO A 233 -22.10 -2.55 -26.67
CA PRO A 233 -23.31 -2.59 -27.50
C PRO A 233 -24.32 -3.66 -27.04
N ARG A 234 -23.84 -4.80 -26.55
CA ARG A 234 -24.71 -5.91 -26.10
C ARG A 234 -25.43 -5.58 -24.82
N LEU A 235 -24.70 -5.12 -23.80
CA LEU A 235 -25.29 -4.73 -22.53
C LEU A 235 -26.25 -3.55 -22.71
N ALA A 236 -25.89 -2.55 -23.53
CA ALA A 236 -26.74 -1.40 -23.81
C ALA A 236 -28.04 -1.77 -24.56
N ALA A 237 -28.01 -2.83 -25.38
CA ALA A 237 -29.17 -3.32 -26.11
C ALA A 237 -30.04 -4.28 -25.28
N SER A 238 -29.53 -4.80 -24.15
CA SER A 238 -30.25 -5.76 -23.31
C SER A 238 -31.35 -5.12 -22.46
N ASP A 239 -32.29 -5.91 -22.01
CA ASP A 239 -33.33 -5.46 -21.07
C ASP A 239 -32.72 -5.14 -19.70
N GLN A 240 -31.68 -5.86 -19.27
CA GLN A 240 -30.94 -5.53 -18.05
C GLN A 240 -30.29 -4.15 -18.11
N GLY A 241 -29.68 -3.78 -19.25
CA GLY A 241 -29.09 -2.44 -19.43
C GLY A 241 -30.09 -1.29 -19.28
N ARG A 242 -31.38 -1.57 -19.44
CA ARG A 242 -32.48 -0.61 -19.35
C ARG A 242 -33.26 -0.66 -18.04
N SER A 243 -33.07 -1.71 -17.25
CA SER A 243 -33.74 -1.86 -15.95
C SER A 243 -33.29 -0.78 -14.98
N ALA A 244 -34.22 -0.34 -14.12
CA ALA A 244 -33.92 0.58 -13.03
C ALA A 244 -33.46 -0.12 -11.75
N ASP A 245 -33.76 -1.41 -11.66
CA ASP A 245 -33.76 -2.17 -10.42
C ASP A 245 -32.70 -3.30 -10.41
N ASP A 246 -31.71 -3.26 -11.33
CA ASP A 246 -30.61 -4.22 -11.31
C ASP A 246 -29.56 -3.79 -10.28
N PRO A 247 -29.40 -4.53 -9.15
CA PRO A 247 -28.44 -4.19 -8.10
C PRO A 247 -26.98 -4.24 -8.58
N LEU A 248 -26.72 -4.99 -9.67
CA LEU A 248 -25.39 -5.12 -10.27
C LEU A 248 -25.14 -4.09 -11.38
N LEU A 249 -26.07 -3.21 -11.68
CA LEU A 249 -25.92 -2.15 -12.67
C LEU A 249 -26.52 -0.84 -12.16
N PRO A 250 -25.75 -0.03 -11.40
CA PRO A 250 -26.29 1.15 -10.70
C PRO A 250 -26.69 2.29 -11.62
N VAL A 251 -26.45 2.17 -12.95
CA VAL A 251 -26.79 3.21 -13.94
C VAL A 251 -27.57 2.62 -15.10
N ARG A 252 -28.60 3.33 -15.57
CA ARG A 252 -29.31 2.97 -16.77
C ARG A 252 -28.51 3.31 -18.02
N LEU A 253 -28.44 2.37 -18.94
CA LEU A 253 -27.79 2.59 -20.22
C LEU A 253 -28.81 3.09 -21.26
N ARG A 254 -28.37 4.02 -22.10
CA ARG A 254 -29.17 4.47 -23.22
C ARG A 254 -29.02 3.53 -24.40
N SER A 255 -30.13 3.15 -25.04
CA SER A 255 -30.12 2.45 -26.32
C SER A 255 -29.64 3.38 -27.43
N GLY A 256 -28.65 2.97 -28.23
CA GLY A 256 -28.13 3.74 -29.34
C GLY A 256 -26.79 4.37 -29.01
N GLY A 257 -25.73 3.58 -29.18
CA GLY A 257 -24.36 4.06 -29.08
C GLY A 257 -23.98 4.94 -30.24
N ARG A 258 -23.65 6.22 -29.96
CA ARG A 258 -22.65 6.90 -30.76
C ARG A 258 -21.31 6.63 -30.08
N SER A 259 -20.46 5.85 -30.74
CA SER A 259 -19.02 5.92 -30.45
C SER A 259 -18.58 7.34 -30.84
N VAL A 260 -17.99 8.05 -29.91
CA VAL A 260 -17.28 9.29 -30.14
C VAL A 260 -15.88 8.92 -30.63
#